data_d9855cfdcf32b068c5af86b860510dcc
#
_entry.id   d9855cfdcf32b068c5af86b860510dcc
#
_cell.length_a   1.000
_cell.length_b   1.000
_cell.length_c   1.000
_cell.angle_alpha   90.00
_cell.angle_beta   90.00
_cell.angle_gamma   90.00
#
_symmetry.space_group_name_H-M   'P 1'
#
loop_
_entity.id
_entity.type
_entity.pdbx_description
1 polymer ?
#
loop_
_entity_poly.entity_id
_entity_poly.type
_entity_poly.pdbx_seq_one_letter_code
_entity_poly.pdbx_strand_id
1 'polypeptide(L)'
;MATIGFIGVGNMGGPMAINLVKAGHQVKVFDLSPELKAKVVAEGAEGADSPQAAVANAEFVISMLPSGPIVESLYIHKDKLLDSISDTSLVIDCSTIAPENAINLSNAADAKGITTLDAPVSGGVGGATAGNLTFIVGGDDDAFERAKPILAAMGKNVFHAGGHGAGQTAKICNNMLLAIHMVGTAEALQLGVDNGLDPKVLSDIMLQSSGRNWSLELYNPYPGVMETSPASKDYEGGFQVNLMNKDLGLAMQAALKSQSSTPMGTLAKSLYVQHGRNGWGMKDFSSIQRWFEKLDS
;
A
#
# COMPACT_ATOMS: atom_id res chain seq x y z
N MET A 1 -13.99 3.71 22.30
CA MET A 1 -13.27 4.98 22.04
C MET A 1 -11.85 4.77 22.51
N ALA A 2 -10.85 4.96 21.67
CA ALA A 2 -9.43 4.77 21.98
C ALA A 2 -8.67 6.06 21.66
N THR A 3 -7.49 6.23 22.27
CA THR A 3 -6.54 7.29 21.95
C THR A 3 -5.51 6.81 20.96
N ILE A 4 -5.34 7.50 19.83
CA ILE A 4 -4.52 7.07 18.69
C ILE A 4 -3.54 8.17 18.31
N GLY A 5 -2.25 7.84 18.29
CA GLY A 5 -1.22 8.66 17.66
C GLY A 5 -1.03 8.20 16.21
N PHE A 6 -1.24 9.07 15.23
CA PHE A 6 -1.10 8.73 13.82
C PHE A 6 0.02 9.54 13.15
N ILE A 7 0.98 8.86 12.55
CA ILE A 7 2.15 9.48 11.93
C ILE A 7 2.19 9.20 10.44
N GLY A 8 2.28 10.28 9.66
CA GLY A 8 2.24 10.21 8.20
C GLY A 8 0.81 10.28 7.66
N VAL A 9 0.32 11.50 7.43
CA VAL A 9 -1.05 11.76 6.93
C VAL A 9 -1.05 12.21 5.47
N GLY A 10 -0.20 11.57 4.66
CA GLY A 10 -0.19 11.72 3.22
C GLY A 10 -1.43 11.15 2.53
N ASN A 11 -1.32 10.84 1.22
CA ASN A 11 -2.44 10.38 0.38
C ASN A 11 -3.21 9.16 0.93
N MET A 12 -2.52 8.27 1.65
CA MET A 12 -3.12 7.10 2.27
C MET A 12 -3.45 7.36 3.74
N GLY A 13 -2.47 7.82 4.53
CA GLY A 13 -2.64 8.00 5.97
C GLY A 13 -3.64 9.08 6.36
N GLY A 14 -3.78 10.14 5.56
CA GLY A 14 -4.78 11.19 5.81
C GLY A 14 -6.22 10.65 5.85
N PRO A 15 -6.71 10.02 4.77
CA PRO A 15 -8.02 9.35 4.77
C PRO A 15 -8.18 8.27 5.85
N MET A 16 -7.12 7.51 6.16
CA MET A 16 -7.15 6.52 7.24
C MET A 16 -7.37 7.18 8.60
N ALA A 17 -6.63 8.24 8.92
CA ALA A 17 -6.79 9.00 10.16
C ALA A 17 -8.19 9.64 10.26
N ILE A 18 -8.73 10.18 9.16
CA ILE A 18 -10.09 10.74 9.10
C ILE A 18 -11.13 9.66 9.41
N ASN A 19 -10.99 8.45 8.90
CA ASN A 19 -11.92 7.36 9.19
C ASN A 19 -11.89 6.97 10.68
N LEU A 20 -10.74 7.01 11.33
CA LEU A 20 -10.63 6.80 12.78
C LEU A 20 -11.35 7.89 13.57
N VAL A 21 -11.23 9.17 13.17
CA VAL A 21 -11.97 10.28 13.77
C VAL A 21 -13.48 10.07 13.60
N LYS A 22 -13.93 9.70 12.38
CA LYS A 22 -15.35 9.42 12.09
C LYS A 22 -15.90 8.23 12.88
N ALA A 23 -15.05 7.26 13.22
CA ALA A 23 -15.38 6.13 14.09
C ALA A 23 -15.45 6.50 15.59
N GLY A 24 -15.17 7.76 15.95
CA GLY A 24 -15.28 8.27 17.32
C GLY A 24 -14.03 8.07 18.18
N HIS A 25 -12.87 7.80 17.55
CA HIS A 25 -11.59 7.75 18.27
C HIS A 25 -11.00 9.14 18.46
N GLN A 26 -10.19 9.33 19.53
CA GLN A 26 -9.37 10.52 19.73
C GLN A 26 -8.07 10.33 18.94
N VAL A 27 -7.92 11.06 17.85
CA VAL A 27 -6.76 10.91 16.93
C VAL A 27 -5.89 12.15 16.99
N LYS A 28 -4.62 11.97 17.35
CA LYS A 28 -3.59 12.98 17.32
C LYS A 28 -2.64 12.71 16.17
N VAL A 29 -2.47 13.69 15.25
CA VAL A 29 -1.75 13.47 13.98
C VAL A 29 -0.47 14.28 13.88
N PHE A 30 0.57 13.66 13.30
CA PHE A 30 1.81 14.32 12.93
C PHE A 30 2.18 14.01 11.48
N ASP A 31 2.59 15.03 10.76
CA ASP A 31 3.23 14.94 9.44
C ASP A 31 4.24 16.07 9.30
N LEU A 32 5.27 15.86 8.48
CA LEU A 32 6.26 16.89 8.15
C LEU A 32 5.67 18.02 7.29
N SER A 33 4.57 17.74 6.55
CA SER A 33 3.81 18.74 5.80
C SER A 33 2.72 19.37 6.67
N PRO A 34 2.82 20.67 7.00
CA PRO A 34 1.76 21.36 7.74
C PRO A 34 0.42 21.35 7.00
N GLU A 35 0.44 21.38 5.66
CA GLU A 35 -0.77 21.37 4.83
C GLU A 35 -1.53 20.05 4.94
N LEU A 36 -0.81 18.92 4.88
CA LEU A 36 -1.41 17.58 5.02
C LEU A 36 -1.98 17.39 6.42
N LYS A 37 -1.24 17.83 7.45
CA LYS A 37 -1.71 17.82 8.84
C LYS A 37 -2.97 18.66 9.01
N ALA A 38 -2.99 19.88 8.47
CA ALA A 38 -4.14 20.80 8.59
C ALA A 38 -5.43 20.21 7.98
N LYS A 39 -5.33 19.47 6.88
CA LYS A 39 -6.49 18.79 6.25
C LYS A 39 -7.15 17.78 7.20
N VAL A 40 -6.36 17.02 7.94
CA VAL A 40 -6.89 16.00 8.86
C VAL A 40 -7.40 16.64 10.14
N VAL A 41 -6.76 17.72 10.60
CA VAL A 41 -7.22 18.52 11.75
C VAL A 41 -8.58 19.16 11.46
N ALA A 42 -8.82 19.64 10.24
CA ALA A 42 -10.11 20.19 9.82
C ALA A 42 -11.26 19.17 9.90
N GLU A 43 -10.94 17.88 9.86
CA GLU A 43 -11.91 16.76 9.99
C GLU A 43 -12.06 16.26 11.45
N GLY A 44 -11.44 16.93 12.42
CA GLY A 44 -11.64 16.70 13.85
C GLY A 44 -10.48 15.99 14.58
N ALA A 45 -9.35 15.77 13.94
CA ALA A 45 -8.14 15.30 14.64
C ALA A 45 -7.43 16.42 15.39
N GLU A 46 -6.61 16.09 16.38
CA GLU A 46 -5.69 17.01 17.05
C GLU A 46 -4.34 17.03 16.32
N GLY A 47 -3.82 18.20 16.01
CA GLY A 47 -2.49 18.36 15.39
C GLY A 47 -1.39 18.33 16.44
N ALA A 48 -0.35 17.53 16.24
CA ALA A 48 0.84 17.50 17.08
C ALA A 48 2.01 18.27 16.44
N ASP A 49 2.90 18.82 17.28
CA ASP A 49 4.07 19.57 16.83
C ASP A 49 5.32 18.69 16.63
N SER A 50 5.27 17.45 17.13
CA SER A 50 6.33 16.46 16.96
C SER A 50 5.74 15.05 16.95
N PRO A 51 6.46 14.03 16.42
CA PRO A 51 6.01 12.66 16.50
C PRO A 51 5.88 12.19 17.95
N GLN A 52 6.76 12.63 18.87
CA GLN A 52 6.67 12.31 20.30
C GLN A 52 5.37 12.86 20.92
N ALA A 53 5.00 14.09 20.57
CA ALA A 53 3.73 14.69 21.05
C ALA A 53 2.50 13.95 20.50
N ALA A 54 2.58 13.40 19.28
CA ALA A 54 1.49 12.64 18.68
C ALA A 54 1.24 11.31 19.40
N VAL A 55 2.28 10.65 19.90
CA VAL A 55 2.18 9.32 20.54
C VAL A 55 2.04 9.39 22.07
N ALA A 56 2.15 10.58 22.67
CA ALA A 56 2.03 10.74 24.11
C ALA A 56 0.64 10.26 24.59
N ASN A 57 0.65 9.29 25.52
CA ASN A 57 -0.56 8.64 26.07
C ASN A 57 -1.46 7.93 25.04
N ALA A 58 -0.94 7.58 23.86
CA ALA A 58 -1.69 6.85 22.87
C ALA A 58 -1.80 5.35 23.23
N GLU A 59 -3.00 4.80 23.16
CA GLU A 59 -3.23 3.35 23.28
C GLU A 59 -2.78 2.60 22.01
N PHE A 60 -2.89 3.28 20.86
CA PHE A 60 -2.44 2.78 19.56
C PHE A 60 -1.58 3.84 18.88
N VAL A 61 -0.46 3.40 18.34
CA VAL A 61 0.42 4.24 17.52
C VAL A 61 0.40 3.69 16.11
N ILE A 62 -0.10 4.47 15.16
CA ILE A 62 -0.24 4.04 13.76
C ILE A 62 0.70 4.87 12.89
N SER A 63 1.42 4.22 11.99
CA SER A 63 2.25 4.92 10.99
C SER A 63 1.91 4.49 9.56
N MET A 64 2.00 5.47 8.64
CA MET A 64 1.83 5.26 7.19
C MET A 64 2.86 6.09 6.43
N LEU A 65 4.04 5.50 6.21
CA LEU A 65 5.26 6.18 5.79
C LEU A 65 5.74 5.66 4.42
N PRO A 66 6.58 6.44 3.70
CA PRO A 66 6.99 6.11 2.34
C PRO A 66 7.88 4.87 2.19
N SER A 67 8.73 4.55 3.19
CA SER A 67 9.75 3.50 3.05
C SER A 67 10.27 2.96 4.38
N GLY A 68 10.87 1.77 4.36
CA GLY A 68 11.47 1.11 5.52
C GLY A 68 12.55 1.94 6.22
N PRO A 69 13.51 2.56 5.51
CA PRO A 69 14.49 3.45 6.14
C PRO A 69 13.86 4.63 6.91
N ILE A 70 12.72 5.16 6.43
CA ILE A 70 12.01 6.23 7.15
C ILE A 70 11.34 5.68 8.41
N VAL A 71 10.73 4.50 8.34
CA VAL A 71 10.17 3.81 9.52
C VAL A 71 11.25 3.57 10.57
N GLU A 72 12.38 2.96 10.20
CA GLU A 72 13.48 2.73 11.13
C GLU A 72 14.09 4.03 11.68
N SER A 73 14.22 5.06 10.84
CA SER A 73 14.70 6.39 11.26
C SER A 73 13.78 6.99 12.32
N LEU A 74 12.47 6.91 12.13
CA LEU A 74 11.49 7.43 13.09
C LEU A 74 11.50 6.66 14.40
N TYR A 75 11.36 5.35 14.33
CA TYR A 75 11.16 4.54 15.53
C TYR A 75 12.44 4.22 16.28
N ILE A 76 13.56 3.98 15.57
CA ILE A 76 14.77 3.36 16.16
C ILE A 76 15.96 4.34 16.20
N HIS A 77 16.24 5.04 15.09
CA HIS A 77 17.54 5.68 14.93
C HIS A 77 17.54 7.17 15.28
N LYS A 78 16.87 8.01 14.47
CA LYS A 78 16.95 9.47 14.56
C LYS A 78 16.02 10.02 15.62
N ASP A 79 14.73 9.76 15.45
CA ASP A 79 13.69 10.36 16.31
C ASP A 79 13.45 9.50 17.57
N LYS A 80 13.91 8.24 17.55
CA LYS A 80 13.84 7.26 18.65
C LYS A 80 12.44 7.22 19.30
N LEU A 81 11.43 7.19 18.46
CA LEU A 81 10.04 7.32 18.90
C LEU A 81 9.63 6.25 19.91
N LEU A 82 10.23 5.04 19.82
CA LEU A 82 10.03 3.98 20.82
C LEU A 82 10.36 4.41 22.26
N ASP A 83 11.24 5.42 22.46
CA ASP A 83 11.53 5.95 23.79
C ASP A 83 10.40 6.77 24.41
N SER A 84 9.42 7.17 23.58
CA SER A 84 8.27 8.00 23.96
C SER A 84 6.94 7.24 23.97
N ILE A 85 6.95 5.95 23.62
CA ILE A 85 5.77 5.09 23.55
C ILE A 85 5.70 4.26 24.84
N SER A 86 4.51 4.15 25.43
CA SER A 86 4.28 3.28 26.60
C SER A 86 4.38 1.81 26.19
N ASP A 87 4.86 0.97 27.11
CA ASP A 87 4.86 -0.49 27.00
C ASP A 87 3.45 -1.11 26.90
N THR A 88 2.42 -0.37 27.32
CA THR A 88 1.01 -0.78 27.16
C THR A 88 0.43 -0.41 25.80
N SER A 89 1.12 0.41 25.00
CA SER A 89 0.69 0.80 23.67
C SER A 89 0.90 -0.31 22.64
N LEU A 90 0.11 -0.31 21.58
CA LEU A 90 0.30 -1.16 20.42
C LEU A 90 0.73 -0.32 19.21
N VAL A 91 1.88 -0.61 18.66
CA VAL A 91 2.40 0.03 17.44
C VAL A 91 1.94 -0.75 16.21
N ILE A 92 1.35 -0.06 15.23
CA ILE A 92 0.84 -0.65 13.99
C ILE A 92 1.44 0.12 12.82
N ASP A 93 2.42 -0.48 12.13
CA ASP A 93 2.98 0.14 10.92
C ASP A 93 2.23 -0.33 9.68
N CYS A 94 1.49 0.58 9.05
CA CYS A 94 0.71 0.35 7.83
C CYS A 94 1.51 0.62 6.55
N SER A 95 2.79 0.97 6.67
CA SER A 95 3.67 1.26 5.54
C SER A 95 3.95 -0.01 4.73
N THR A 96 4.17 0.13 3.42
CA THR A 96 4.70 -0.97 2.59
C THR A 96 6.22 -0.90 2.56
N ILE A 97 6.86 -1.80 3.29
CA ILE A 97 8.30 -1.85 3.55
C ILE A 97 8.84 -3.28 3.34
N ALA A 98 10.14 -3.46 3.42
CA ALA A 98 10.70 -4.81 3.39
C ALA A 98 10.31 -5.59 4.67
N PRO A 99 10.07 -6.91 4.58
CA PRO A 99 9.79 -7.73 5.76
C PRO A 99 10.85 -7.59 6.87
N GLU A 100 12.11 -7.40 6.48
CA GLU A 100 13.22 -7.18 7.40
C GLU A 100 13.08 -5.90 8.23
N ASN A 101 12.59 -4.81 7.62
CA ASN A 101 12.37 -3.56 8.37
C ASN A 101 11.26 -3.74 9.42
N ALA A 102 10.21 -4.51 9.11
CA ALA A 102 9.16 -4.83 10.07
C ALA A 102 9.70 -5.69 11.24
N ILE A 103 10.51 -6.69 10.93
CA ILE A 103 11.18 -7.54 11.94
C ILE A 103 12.17 -6.72 12.79
N ASN A 104 12.95 -5.81 12.17
CA ASN A 104 13.86 -4.93 12.90
C ASN A 104 13.09 -4.01 13.85
N LEU A 105 11.96 -3.44 13.41
CA LEU A 105 11.10 -2.63 14.27
C LEU A 105 10.56 -3.46 15.44
N SER A 106 10.06 -4.67 15.19
CA SER A 106 9.57 -5.58 16.23
C SER A 106 10.65 -5.87 17.25
N ASN A 107 11.84 -6.31 16.83
CA ASN A 107 12.95 -6.62 17.74
C ASN A 107 13.36 -5.40 18.59
N ALA A 108 13.38 -4.20 18.02
CA ALA A 108 13.72 -2.99 18.75
C ALA A 108 12.64 -2.58 19.76
N ALA A 109 11.36 -2.81 19.42
CA ALA A 109 10.23 -2.55 20.29
C ALA A 109 10.14 -3.57 21.45
N ASP A 110 10.35 -4.86 21.15
CA ASP A 110 10.36 -5.95 22.14
C ASP A 110 11.41 -5.72 23.22
N ALA A 111 12.60 -5.19 22.86
CA ALA A 111 13.64 -4.81 23.80
C ALA A 111 13.18 -3.71 24.81
N LYS A 112 12.06 -3.05 24.55
CA LYS A 112 11.42 -2.03 25.40
C LYS A 112 10.07 -2.48 25.96
N GLY A 113 9.65 -3.73 25.71
CA GLY A 113 8.37 -4.27 26.12
C GLY A 113 7.17 -3.75 25.31
N ILE A 114 7.43 -3.15 24.15
CA ILE A 114 6.39 -2.57 23.29
C ILE A 114 6.00 -3.59 22.20
N THR A 115 4.71 -3.86 22.09
CA THR A 115 4.16 -4.77 21.06
C THR A 115 3.98 -4.06 19.73
N THR A 116 4.31 -4.75 18.63
CA THR A 116 4.18 -4.20 17.26
C THR A 116 3.41 -5.11 16.32
N LEU A 117 2.82 -4.53 15.29
CA LEU A 117 2.26 -5.23 14.12
C LEU A 117 2.72 -4.55 12.83
N ASP A 118 3.04 -5.32 11.82
CA ASP A 118 3.11 -4.83 10.44
C ASP A 118 1.75 -5.07 9.77
N ALA A 119 1.15 -4.01 9.26
CA ALA A 119 -0.20 -4.03 8.74
C ALA A 119 -0.34 -3.29 7.39
N PRO A 120 0.46 -3.65 6.36
CA PRO A 120 0.35 -3.03 5.06
C PRO A 120 -1.04 -3.19 4.47
N VAL A 121 -1.41 -2.22 3.63
CA VAL A 121 -2.77 -2.07 3.11
C VAL A 121 -2.86 -2.31 1.59
N SER A 122 -4.03 -2.73 1.15
CA SER A 122 -4.43 -2.83 -0.26
C SER A 122 -5.77 -2.14 -0.46
N GLY A 123 -5.95 -1.45 -1.61
CA GLY A 123 -7.18 -0.72 -1.96
C GLY A 123 -6.94 0.70 -2.49
N GLY A 124 -5.69 1.19 -2.45
CA GLY A 124 -5.32 2.52 -2.92
C GLY A 124 -6.02 3.66 -2.18
N VAL A 125 -5.87 4.88 -2.70
CA VAL A 125 -6.44 6.09 -2.11
C VAL A 125 -7.96 6.03 -2.04
N GLY A 126 -8.61 5.47 -3.07
CA GLY A 126 -10.07 5.30 -3.09
C GLY A 126 -10.56 4.39 -1.96
N GLY A 127 -9.88 3.26 -1.74
CA GLY A 127 -10.16 2.36 -0.62
C GLY A 127 -9.93 3.01 0.74
N ALA A 128 -8.85 3.79 0.89
CA ALA A 128 -8.55 4.53 2.11
C ALA A 128 -9.65 5.57 2.41
N THR A 129 -10.07 6.33 1.41
CA THR A 129 -11.14 7.34 1.57
C THR A 129 -12.49 6.71 1.94
N ALA A 130 -12.81 5.57 1.33
CA ALA A 130 -14.08 4.88 1.57
C ALA A 130 -14.10 4.00 2.85
N GLY A 131 -12.97 3.86 3.57
CA GLY A 131 -12.85 2.94 4.70
C GLY A 131 -12.94 1.46 4.28
N ASN A 132 -12.54 1.14 3.05
CA ASN A 132 -12.68 -0.18 2.44
C ASN A 132 -11.33 -0.88 2.19
N LEU A 133 -10.29 -0.48 2.92
CA LEU A 133 -8.98 -1.10 2.79
C LEU A 133 -9.01 -2.59 3.17
N THR A 134 -8.10 -3.33 2.59
CA THR A 134 -7.71 -4.66 3.08
C THR A 134 -6.39 -4.51 3.84
N PHE A 135 -6.40 -4.85 5.12
CA PHE A 135 -5.23 -4.94 5.98
C PHE A 135 -4.67 -6.36 5.97
N ILE A 136 -3.36 -6.50 5.82
CA ILE A 136 -2.66 -7.78 5.83
C ILE A 136 -1.67 -7.72 7.00
N VAL A 137 -2.04 -8.33 8.11
CA VAL A 137 -1.37 -8.10 9.40
C VAL A 137 -0.39 -9.22 9.73
N GLY A 138 0.84 -8.84 10.11
CA GLY A 138 1.83 -9.73 10.71
C GLY A 138 2.12 -9.33 12.15
N GLY A 139 2.33 -10.32 13.00
CA GLY A 139 2.63 -10.18 14.42
C GLY A 139 1.85 -11.18 15.28
N ASP A 140 1.85 -11.00 16.59
CA ASP A 140 1.24 -11.94 17.52
C ASP A 140 -0.30 -11.94 17.46
N ASP A 141 -0.90 -13.11 17.71
CA ASP A 141 -2.36 -13.33 17.69
C ASP A 141 -3.12 -12.38 18.64
N ASP A 142 -2.65 -12.22 19.88
CA ASP A 142 -3.28 -11.35 20.87
C ASP A 142 -3.22 -9.87 20.46
N ALA A 143 -2.09 -9.46 19.91
CA ALA A 143 -1.90 -8.11 19.36
C ALA A 143 -2.83 -7.87 18.15
N PHE A 144 -2.95 -8.86 17.28
CA PHE A 144 -3.86 -8.82 16.13
C PHE A 144 -5.32 -8.65 16.57
N GLU A 145 -5.81 -9.46 17.51
CA GLU A 145 -7.20 -9.33 17.99
C GLU A 145 -7.45 -7.98 18.69
N ARG A 146 -6.44 -7.42 19.38
CA ARG A 146 -6.50 -6.08 19.98
C ARG A 146 -6.57 -4.97 18.90
N ALA A 147 -5.82 -5.12 17.80
CA ALA A 147 -5.79 -4.15 16.71
C ALA A 147 -7.02 -4.18 15.81
N LYS A 148 -7.66 -5.34 15.67
CA LYS A 148 -8.72 -5.61 14.70
C LYS A 148 -9.89 -4.62 14.72
N PRO A 149 -10.42 -4.16 15.88
CA PRO A 149 -11.48 -3.15 15.91
C PRO A 149 -11.02 -1.79 15.37
N ILE A 150 -9.74 -1.43 15.59
CA ILE A 150 -9.15 -0.19 15.11
C ILE A 150 -8.94 -0.24 13.59
N LEU A 151 -8.41 -1.36 13.08
CA LEU A 151 -8.21 -1.58 11.65
C LEU A 151 -9.53 -1.65 10.90
N ALA A 152 -10.58 -2.23 11.50
CA ALA A 152 -11.93 -2.30 10.93
C ALA A 152 -12.59 -0.92 10.73
N ALA A 153 -12.17 0.11 11.45
CA ALA A 153 -12.62 1.49 11.20
C ALA A 153 -12.06 2.09 9.89
N MET A 154 -10.97 1.53 9.37
CA MET A 154 -10.28 2.01 8.17
C MET A 154 -10.40 1.02 6.98
N GLY A 155 -10.83 -0.21 7.22
CA GLY A 155 -10.88 -1.24 6.20
C GLY A 155 -11.99 -2.26 6.39
N LYS A 156 -12.39 -2.85 5.28
CA LYS A 156 -13.43 -3.89 5.22
C LYS A 156 -12.90 -5.28 5.57
N ASN A 157 -11.66 -5.55 5.18
CA ASN A 157 -11.04 -6.86 5.37
C ASN A 157 -9.78 -6.71 6.23
N VAL A 158 -9.64 -7.57 7.23
CA VAL A 158 -8.47 -7.60 8.12
C VAL A 158 -8.02 -9.06 8.25
N PHE A 159 -6.88 -9.39 7.65
CA PHE A 159 -6.32 -10.75 7.63
C PHE A 159 -5.10 -10.84 8.51
N HIS A 160 -5.00 -11.87 9.33
CA HIS A 160 -3.77 -12.26 10.02
C HIS A 160 -2.95 -13.19 9.12
N ALA A 161 -1.76 -12.74 8.72
CA ALA A 161 -0.90 -13.46 7.78
C ALA A 161 0.15 -14.35 8.47
N GLY A 162 0.32 -14.20 9.77
CA GLY A 162 1.31 -14.92 10.57
C GLY A 162 2.16 -13.97 11.43
N GLY A 163 3.36 -14.37 11.84
CA GLY A 163 4.27 -13.58 12.68
C GLY A 163 4.78 -12.30 12.00
N HIS A 164 5.66 -11.58 12.71
CA HIS A 164 6.22 -10.31 12.22
C HIS A 164 6.87 -10.42 10.84
N GLY A 165 6.56 -9.46 9.96
CA GLY A 165 6.97 -9.43 8.56
C GLY A 165 6.11 -10.28 7.62
N ALA A 166 5.18 -11.11 8.13
CA ALA A 166 4.30 -11.90 7.28
C ALA A 166 3.30 -11.02 6.51
N GLY A 167 2.80 -9.95 7.11
CA GLY A 167 1.96 -8.97 6.44
C GLY A 167 2.66 -8.34 5.24
N GLN A 168 3.89 -7.90 5.41
CA GLN A 168 4.73 -7.34 4.34
C GLN A 168 4.99 -8.38 3.25
N THR A 169 5.36 -9.61 3.63
CA THR A 169 5.60 -10.71 2.68
C THR A 169 4.36 -11.00 1.83
N ALA A 170 3.20 -11.14 2.45
CA ALA A 170 1.95 -11.37 1.73
C ALA A 170 1.60 -10.20 0.81
N LYS A 171 1.81 -8.96 1.26
CA LYS A 171 1.59 -7.75 0.45
C LYS A 171 2.47 -7.71 -0.80
N ILE A 172 3.78 -7.95 -0.68
CA ILE A 172 4.68 -7.92 -1.85
C ILE A 172 4.41 -9.06 -2.82
N CYS A 173 4.02 -10.25 -2.34
CA CYS A 173 3.58 -11.35 -3.19
C CYS A 173 2.32 -10.98 -3.99
N ASN A 174 1.32 -10.38 -3.32
CA ASN A 174 0.12 -9.89 -4.00
C ASN A 174 0.45 -8.85 -5.07
N ASN A 175 1.30 -7.87 -4.77
CA ASN A 175 1.61 -6.80 -5.71
C ASN A 175 2.51 -7.28 -6.86
N MET A 176 3.36 -8.26 -6.64
CA MET A 176 4.09 -8.94 -7.72
C MET A 176 3.11 -9.65 -8.68
N LEU A 177 2.14 -10.39 -8.15
CA LEU A 177 1.11 -11.04 -8.98
C LEU A 177 0.24 -10.01 -9.71
N LEU A 178 -0.13 -8.91 -9.05
CA LEU A 178 -0.86 -7.80 -9.67
C LEU A 178 -0.11 -7.21 -10.86
N ALA A 179 1.20 -6.99 -10.74
CA ALA A 179 2.03 -6.50 -11.83
C ALA A 179 2.08 -7.47 -13.01
N ILE A 180 2.19 -8.77 -12.74
CA ILE A 180 2.18 -9.83 -13.77
C ILE A 180 0.82 -9.85 -14.49
N HIS A 181 -0.29 -9.79 -13.75
CA HIS A 181 -1.63 -9.71 -14.32
C HIS A 181 -1.80 -8.49 -15.23
N MET A 182 -1.34 -7.34 -14.80
CA MET A 182 -1.48 -6.09 -15.56
C MET A 182 -0.67 -6.15 -16.85
N VAL A 183 0.59 -6.58 -16.78
CA VAL A 183 1.45 -6.75 -17.96
C VAL A 183 0.82 -7.75 -18.94
N GLY A 184 0.44 -8.94 -18.47
CA GLY A 184 -0.15 -9.96 -19.33
C GLY A 184 -1.49 -9.55 -19.94
N THR A 185 -2.32 -8.81 -19.19
CA THR A 185 -3.59 -8.27 -19.69
C THR A 185 -3.35 -7.23 -20.78
N ALA A 186 -2.42 -6.28 -20.55
CA ALA A 186 -2.08 -5.24 -21.52
C ALA A 186 -1.51 -5.83 -22.81
N GLU A 187 -0.60 -6.78 -22.71
CA GLU A 187 0.00 -7.47 -23.86
C GLU A 187 -1.05 -8.23 -24.67
N ALA A 188 -1.95 -8.98 -24.00
CA ALA A 188 -2.99 -9.75 -24.68
C ALA A 188 -4.03 -8.87 -25.37
N LEU A 189 -4.45 -7.76 -24.75
CA LEU A 189 -5.36 -6.79 -25.37
C LEU A 189 -4.71 -6.15 -26.60
N GLN A 190 -3.45 -5.72 -26.50
CA GLN A 190 -2.77 -5.12 -27.63
C GLN A 190 -2.59 -6.10 -28.78
N LEU A 191 -2.22 -7.37 -28.51
CA LEU A 191 -2.13 -8.41 -29.52
C LEU A 191 -3.46 -8.55 -30.30
N GLY A 192 -4.59 -8.55 -29.58
CA GLY A 192 -5.91 -8.63 -30.20
C GLY A 192 -6.22 -7.44 -31.08
N VAL A 193 -5.97 -6.23 -30.59
CA VAL A 193 -6.17 -4.98 -31.33
C VAL A 193 -5.30 -4.93 -32.59
N ASP A 194 -4.06 -5.34 -32.49
CA ASP A 194 -3.14 -5.41 -33.63
C ASP A 194 -3.59 -6.41 -34.72
N ASN A 195 -4.45 -7.35 -34.33
CA ASN A 195 -5.09 -8.31 -35.26
C ASN A 195 -6.53 -7.93 -35.63
N GLY A 196 -6.95 -6.69 -35.35
CA GLY A 196 -8.23 -6.14 -35.78
C GLY A 196 -9.42 -6.43 -34.85
N LEU A 197 -9.19 -6.92 -33.63
CA LEU A 197 -10.27 -7.10 -32.66
C LEU A 197 -10.60 -5.80 -31.93
N ASP A 198 -11.88 -5.60 -31.66
CA ASP A 198 -12.31 -4.55 -30.75
C ASP A 198 -11.88 -4.88 -29.30
N PRO A 199 -11.21 -3.96 -28.58
CA PRO A 199 -10.67 -4.24 -27.24
C PRO A 199 -11.76 -4.52 -26.21
N LYS A 200 -12.96 -3.95 -26.36
CA LYS A 200 -14.09 -4.20 -25.45
C LYS A 200 -14.65 -5.60 -25.66
N VAL A 201 -14.86 -5.99 -26.92
CA VAL A 201 -15.32 -7.35 -27.26
C VAL A 201 -14.31 -8.38 -26.79
N LEU A 202 -13.02 -8.15 -27.01
CA LEU A 202 -11.97 -9.04 -26.53
C LEU A 202 -11.97 -9.14 -25.00
N SER A 203 -12.10 -8.02 -24.28
CA SER A 203 -12.21 -8.01 -22.81
C SER A 203 -13.40 -8.84 -22.34
N ASP A 204 -14.56 -8.69 -22.96
CA ASP A 204 -15.77 -9.44 -22.60
C ASP A 204 -15.57 -10.96 -22.80
N ILE A 205 -14.93 -11.36 -23.89
CA ILE A 205 -14.57 -12.76 -24.16
C ILE A 205 -13.62 -13.31 -23.08
N MET A 206 -12.57 -12.55 -22.75
CA MET A 206 -11.57 -12.96 -21.76
C MET A 206 -12.18 -13.04 -20.35
N LEU A 207 -13.13 -12.15 -20.02
CA LEU A 207 -13.86 -12.19 -18.74
C LEU A 207 -14.73 -13.44 -18.57
N GLN A 208 -15.24 -14.00 -19.65
CA GLN A 208 -16.04 -15.23 -19.66
C GLN A 208 -15.21 -16.50 -19.90
N SER A 209 -13.89 -16.34 -20.04
CA SER A 209 -12.96 -17.41 -20.36
C SER A 209 -11.86 -17.55 -19.32
N SER A 210 -10.90 -18.42 -19.54
CA SER A 210 -9.77 -18.70 -18.62
C SER A 210 -8.79 -17.54 -18.44
N GLY A 211 -8.86 -16.49 -19.25
CA GLY A 211 -8.06 -15.28 -19.12
C GLY A 211 -8.53 -14.30 -18.04
N ARG A 212 -9.68 -14.55 -17.39
CA ARG A 212 -10.25 -13.70 -16.35
C ARG A 212 -9.24 -13.46 -15.23
N ASN A 213 -9.03 -12.18 -14.89
CA ASN A 213 -8.18 -11.77 -13.78
C ASN A 213 -8.63 -10.39 -13.25
N TRP A 214 -8.09 -9.97 -12.09
CA TRP A 214 -8.48 -8.73 -11.42
C TRP A 214 -8.25 -7.49 -12.29
N SER A 215 -7.13 -7.42 -13.03
CA SER A 215 -6.80 -6.27 -13.88
C SER A 215 -7.83 -6.10 -15.00
N LEU A 216 -8.22 -7.20 -15.62
CA LEU A 216 -9.22 -7.21 -16.67
C LEU A 216 -10.63 -6.84 -16.16
N GLU A 217 -11.00 -7.36 -14.98
CA GLU A 217 -12.36 -7.26 -14.42
C GLU A 217 -12.65 -5.92 -13.76
N LEU A 218 -11.69 -5.37 -13.02
CA LEU A 218 -11.90 -4.20 -12.16
C LEU A 218 -11.00 -3.01 -12.50
N TYR A 219 -10.02 -3.19 -13.38
CA TYR A 219 -8.98 -2.19 -13.62
C TYR A 219 -8.39 -2.25 -15.04
N ASN A 220 -9.26 -2.41 -16.03
CA ASN A 220 -8.86 -2.64 -17.42
C ASN A 220 -7.85 -1.57 -17.91
N PRO A 221 -6.68 -1.98 -18.45
CA PRO A 221 -5.62 -1.05 -18.85
C PRO A 221 -5.87 -0.38 -20.20
N TYR A 222 -6.82 -0.89 -21.01
CA TYR A 222 -7.07 -0.34 -22.34
C TYR A 222 -8.03 0.86 -22.26
N PRO A 223 -7.66 2.05 -22.82
CA PRO A 223 -8.50 3.24 -22.79
C PRO A 223 -9.87 3.00 -23.42
N GLY A 224 -10.93 3.51 -22.78
CA GLY A 224 -12.31 3.43 -23.29
C GLY A 224 -13.04 2.11 -23.04
N VAL A 225 -12.36 1.07 -22.57
CA VAL A 225 -13.01 -0.21 -22.23
C VAL A 225 -13.75 -0.13 -20.88
N MET A 226 -13.16 0.54 -19.89
CA MET A 226 -13.75 0.73 -18.57
C MET A 226 -13.65 2.20 -18.14
N GLU A 227 -14.77 2.92 -18.14
CA GLU A 227 -14.83 4.36 -17.85
C GLU A 227 -14.28 4.73 -16.46
N THR A 228 -14.45 3.83 -15.47
CA THR A 228 -14.01 4.06 -14.10
C THR A 228 -12.52 3.84 -13.89
N SER A 229 -11.84 3.13 -14.80
CA SER A 229 -10.41 2.86 -14.68
C SER A 229 -9.55 4.11 -14.98
N PRO A 230 -8.36 4.22 -14.39
CA PRO A 230 -7.41 5.29 -14.73
C PRO A 230 -7.03 5.31 -16.21
N ALA A 231 -7.04 4.18 -16.90
CA ALA A 231 -6.76 4.10 -18.32
C ALA A 231 -7.68 5.00 -19.17
N SER A 232 -8.95 5.14 -18.78
CA SER A 232 -9.92 6.01 -19.45
C SER A 232 -9.85 7.49 -19.01
N LYS A 233 -8.87 7.84 -18.16
CA LYS A 233 -8.61 9.19 -17.63
C LYS A 233 -7.14 9.59 -17.84
N ASP A 234 -6.59 9.24 -18.99
CA ASP A 234 -5.18 9.46 -19.34
C ASP A 234 -4.21 8.91 -18.28
N TYR A 235 -4.58 7.80 -17.63
CA TYR A 235 -3.82 7.15 -16.56
C TYR A 235 -3.52 8.05 -15.35
N GLU A 236 -4.36 9.05 -15.10
CA GLU A 236 -4.24 9.92 -13.94
C GLU A 236 -4.81 9.28 -12.68
N GLY A 237 -4.19 9.56 -11.55
CA GLY A 237 -4.61 8.99 -10.25
C GLY A 237 -4.15 7.55 -10.04
N GLY A 238 -4.94 6.76 -9.35
CA GLY A 238 -4.72 5.35 -9.11
C GLY A 238 -3.43 4.99 -8.34
N PHE A 239 -2.76 3.93 -8.77
CA PHE A 239 -1.52 3.42 -8.16
C PHE A 239 -0.33 3.65 -9.12
N GLN A 240 0.56 4.57 -8.75
CA GLN A 240 1.62 5.03 -9.62
C GLN A 240 2.64 3.94 -10.01
N VAL A 241 3.16 4.03 -11.23
CA VAL A 241 4.28 3.19 -11.73
C VAL A 241 5.47 3.20 -10.76
N ASN A 242 5.82 4.36 -10.18
CA ASN A 242 6.91 4.46 -9.20
C ASN A 242 6.63 3.63 -7.93
N LEU A 243 5.38 3.58 -7.47
CA LEU A 243 4.98 2.77 -6.32
C LEU A 243 4.99 1.27 -6.67
N MET A 244 4.51 0.90 -7.87
CA MET A 244 4.63 -0.47 -8.37
C MET A 244 6.11 -0.88 -8.48
N ASN A 245 6.98 -0.01 -8.96
CA ASN A 245 8.42 -0.24 -9.03
C ASN A 245 9.04 -0.45 -7.65
N LYS A 246 8.62 0.32 -6.64
CA LYS A 246 9.05 0.13 -5.25
C LYS A 246 8.64 -1.26 -4.75
N ASP A 247 7.38 -1.62 -4.89
CA ASP A 247 6.84 -2.88 -4.37
C ASP A 247 7.46 -4.10 -5.07
N LEU A 248 7.65 -4.04 -6.40
CA LEU A 248 8.39 -5.06 -7.14
C LEU A 248 9.87 -5.14 -6.72
N GLY A 249 10.46 -4.01 -6.35
CA GLY A 249 11.81 -3.97 -5.77
C GLY A 249 11.90 -4.75 -4.47
N LEU A 250 10.93 -4.56 -3.56
CA LEU A 250 10.83 -5.30 -2.30
C LEU A 250 10.61 -6.80 -2.55
N ALA A 251 9.75 -7.16 -3.52
CA ALA A 251 9.53 -8.56 -3.89
C ALA A 251 10.80 -9.23 -4.43
N MET A 252 11.58 -8.55 -5.27
CA MET A 252 12.85 -9.09 -5.80
C MET A 252 13.91 -9.22 -4.70
N GLN A 253 13.98 -8.30 -3.75
CA GLN A 253 14.87 -8.42 -2.60
C GLN A 253 14.50 -9.63 -1.73
N ALA A 254 13.21 -9.81 -1.43
CA ALA A 254 12.74 -10.97 -0.70
C ALA A 254 13.02 -12.29 -1.44
N ALA A 255 12.80 -12.34 -2.77
CA ALA A 255 13.10 -13.50 -3.60
C ALA A 255 14.58 -13.85 -3.59
N LEU A 256 15.47 -12.84 -3.66
CA LEU A 256 16.92 -13.04 -3.58
C LEU A 256 17.32 -13.66 -2.23
N LYS A 257 16.78 -13.16 -1.14
CA LYS A 257 17.07 -13.62 0.22
C LYS A 257 16.59 -15.04 0.47
N SER A 258 15.37 -15.36 0.02
CA SER A 258 14.77 -16.70 0.16
C SER A 258 15.24 -17.70 -0.91
N GLN A 259 16.04 -17.26 -1.89
CA GLN A 259 16.44 -18.03 -3.07
C GLN A 259 15.23 -18.54 -3.89
N SER A 260 14.12 -17.80 -3.87
CA SER A 260 12.92 -18.15 -4.62
C SER A 260 13.05 -17.77 -6.09
N SER A 261 12.62 -18.66 -6.98
CA SER A 261 12.59 -18.41 -8.43
C SER A 261 11.34 -17.60 -8.80
N THR A 262 11.53 -16.38 -9.33
CA THR A 262 10.43 -15.46 -9.69
C THR A 262 10.61 -14.89 -11.11
N PRO A 263 10.71 -15.72 -12.18
CA PRO A 263 11.03 -15.23 -13.53
C PRO A 263 9.99 -14.24 -14.06
N MET A 264 8.70 -14.50 -13.86
CA MET A 264 7.64 -13.57 -14.32
C MET A 264 7.65 -12.26 -13.53
N GLY A 265 7.85 -12.29 -12.22
CA GLY A 265 8.00 -11.09 -11.39
C GLY A 265 9.22 -10.26 -11.79
N THR A 266 10.33 -10.92 -12.12
CA THR A 266 11.56 -10.25 -12.60
C THR A 266 11.34 -9.59 -13.96
N LEU A 267 10.62 -10.23 -14.88
CA LEU A 267 10.27 -9.65 -16.18
C LEU A 267 9.35 -8.43 -16.00
N ALA A 268 8.29 -8.57 -15.22
CA ALA A 268 7.37 -7.47 -14.91
C ALA A 268 8.13 -6.27 -14.30
N LYS A 269 9.04 -6.53 -13.34
CA LYS A 269 9.91 -5.49 -12.75
C LYS A 269 10.74 -4.77 -13.80
N SER A 270 11.36 -5.50 -14.73
CA SER A 270 12.16 -4.91 -15.82
C SER A 270 11.32 -3.98 -16.69
N LEU A 271 10.12 -4.41 -17.09
CA LEU A 271 9.20 -3.60 -17.91
C LEU A 271 8.78 -2.33 -17.19
N TYR A 272 8.35 -2.42 -15.93
CA TYR A 272 7.94 -1.25 -15.14
C TYR A 272 9.08 -0.28 -14.87
N VAL A 273 10.32 -0.75 -14.67
CA VAL A 273 11.49 0.13 -14.52
C VAL A 273 11.73 0.93 -15.78
N GLN A 274 11.70 0.29 -16.96
CA GLN A 274 11.88 0.96 -18.23
C GLN A 274 10.73 1.93 -18.52
N HIS A 275 9.49 1.49 -18.26
CA HIS A 275 8.30 2.34 -18.43
C HIS A 275 8.38 3.61 -17.55
N GLY A 276 8.76 3.47 -16.28
CA GLY A 276 8.97 4.62 -15.40
C GLY A 276 10.07 5.57 -15.89
N ARG A 277 11.19 5.03 -16.44
CA ARG A 277 12.29 5.84 -17.02
C ARG A 277 11.85 6.60 -18.27
N ASN A 278 10.86 6.11 -19.00
CA ASN A 278 10.29 6.77 -20.17
C ASN A 278 9.23 7.85 -19.82
N GLY A 279 9.22 8.34 -18.57
CA GLY A 279 8.39 9.46 -18.14
C GLY A 279 7.04 9.07 -17.53
N TRP A 280 6.70 7.78 -17.43
CA TRP A 280 5.42 7.30 -16.91
C TRP A 280 5.39 7.08 -15.39
N GLY A 281 6.46 7.43 -14.67
CA GLY A 281 6.62 7.13 -13.25
C GLY A 281 5.50 7.64 -12.34
N MET A 282 4.90 8.78 -12.66
CA MET A 282 3.81 9.40 -11.89
C MET A 282 2.42 9.00 -12.36
N LYS A 283 2.29 8.35 -13.51
CA LYS A 283 1.04 7.82 -14.04
C LYS A 283 0.67 6.51 -13.37
N ASP A 284 -0.58 6.12 -13.49
CA ASP A 284 -1.08 4.84 -13.00
C ASP A 284 -0.36 3.64 -13.61
N PHE A 285 -0.17 2.58 -12.86
CA PHE A 285 0.57 1.38 -13.30
C PHE A 285 -0.09 0.67 -14.49
N SER A 286 -1.39 0.87 -14.73
CA SER A 286 -2.07 0.36 -15.93
C SER A 286 -1.59 1.04 -17.22
N SER A 287 -0.86 2.17 -17.11
CA SER A 287 -0.22 2.83 -18.26
C SER A 287 0.83 1.96 -18.96
N ILE A 288 1.20 0.81 -18.37
CA ILE A 288 2.04 -0.19 -19.06
C ILE A 288 1.42 -0.66 -20.37
N GLN A 289 0.12 -0.47 -20.58
CA GLN A 289 -0.57 -0.66 -21.87
C GLN A 289 0.15 0.07 -22.99
N ARG A 290 0.59 1.32 -22.74
CA ARG A 290 1.33 2.16 -23.72
C ARG A 290 2.67 1.56 -24.14
N TRP A 291 3.23 0.66 -23.36
CA TRP A 291 4.45 -0.05 -23.72
C TRP A 291 4.28 -0.98 -24.92
N PHE A 292 3.10 -1.53 -25.12
CA PHE A 292 2.80 -2.51 -26.15
C PHE A 292 2.18 -1.89 -27.43
N GLU A 293 1.81 -0.61 -27.40
CA GLU A 293 1.29 0.09 -28.57
C GLU A 293 2.34 0.21 -29.67
N LYS A 294 1.92 0.02 -30.92
CA LYS A 294 2.79 0.28 -32.06
C LYS A 294 3.14 1.76 -32.08
N LEU A 295 4.41 2.07 -32.26
CA LEU A 295 4.82 3.42 -32.60
C LEU A 295 4.25 3.75 -33.97
N ASP A 296 3.50 4.85 -34.05
CA ASP A 296 3.05 5.36 -35.36
C ASP A 296 4.30 5.58 -36.24
N SER A 297 4.32 4.86 -37.36
CA SER A 297 5.42 4.89 -38.34
C SER A 297 5.36 6.14 -39.21
#